data_3e1e9ec42b8523466092d52ee05b3f1b
#
_entry.id   3e1e9ec42b8523466092d52ee05b3f1b
#
_cell.length_a   1.000
_cell.length_b   1.000
_cell.length_c   1.000
_cell.angle_alpha   90.00
_cell.angle_beta   90.00
_cell.angle_gamma   90.00
#
_symmetry.space_group_name_H-M   'P 1'
#
loop_
_entity.id
_entity.type
_entity.pdbx_description
1 polymer ?
#
loop_
_entity_poly.entity_id
_entity_poly.type
_entity_poly.pdbx_seq_one_letter_code
_entity_poly.pdbx_strand_id
1 'polypeptide(L)'
;FKKLHFGFTLGINELNFNIKKSSNTLTNDTLLTLLSNSQKGFNLGIVSNLRIGKFTDLRFIPTLVFGERNLNYGFIDSNGVSDERVKRIESTLIDFPIYIKYKSARYNNFRTYVIGGVKYSIDVASQDKINDEGQEIVKLKKNDFMGEIGFGFDFYLEYFKFSPQIKLSYGILNLISKDKTVYTQSINHLSTNGWMISFTFE
;
A
#
# COMPACT_ATOMS: atom_id res chain seq x y z
N PHE A 1 5.54 34.13 -7.46
CA PHE A 1 5.07 32.72 -7.37
C PHE A 1 5.16 32.29 -5.91
N LYS A 2 4.04 31.82 -5.34
CA LYS A 2 4.04 31.26 -3.98
C LYS A 2 4.91 29.99 -3.96
N LYS A 3 5.75 29.84 -2.91
CA LYS A 3 6.62 28.67 -2.76
C LYS A 3 5.83 27.43 -2.29
N LEU A 4 4.75 27.64 -1.56
CA LEU A 4 3.90 26.59 -0.99
C LEU A 4 2.56 26.57 -1.71
N HIS A 5 2.15 25.38 -2.14
CA HIS A 5 0.87 25.11 -2.80
C HIS A 5 0.14 24.03 -2.04
N PHE A 6 -1.17 24.15 -1.96
CA PHE A 6 -2.05 23.16 -1.37
C PHE A 6 -3.01 22.64 -2.44
N GLY A 7 -3.50 21.45 -2.22
CA GLY A 7 -4.45 20.81 -3.08
C GLY A 7 -5.04 19.56 -2.45
N PHE A 8 -5.80 18.83 -3.22
CA PHE A 8 -6.32 17.53 -2.81
C PHE A 8 -6.03 16.48 -3.89
N THR A 9 -6.05 15.22 -3.49
CA THR A 9 -5.83 14.10 -4.39
C THR A 9 -6.91 13.05 -4.16
N LEU A 10 -7.38 12.48 -5.24
CA LEU A 10 -8.30 11.35 -5.27
C LEU A 10 -7.68 10.26 -6.14
N GLY A 11 -7.92 9.00 -5.82
CA GLY A 11 -7.39 7.94 -6.65
C GLY A 11 -7.95 6.57 -6.35
N ILE A 12 -7.52 5.63 -7.16
CA ILE A 12 -7.75 4.21 -6.99
C ILE A 12 -6.43 3.53 -6.66
N ASN A 13 -6.49 2.52 -5.82
CA ASN A 13 -5.34 1.73 -5.45
C ASN A 13 -5.64 0.24 -5.53
N GLU A 14 -4.59 -0.54 -5.59
CA GLU A 14 -4.64 -1.98 -5.44
C GLU A 14 -3.46 -2.41 -4.59
N LEU A 15 -3.76 -2.88 -3.38
CA LEU A 15 -2.78 -3.34 -2.42
C LEU A 15 -2.72 -4.86 -2.44
N ASN A 16 -1.51 -5.41 -2.41
CA ASN A 16 -1.27 -6.84 -2.38
C ASN A 16 -0.23 -7.18 -1.30
N PHE A 17 -0.12 -8.46 -0.96
CA PHE A 17 0.94 -8.98 -0.11
C PHE A 17 2.00 -9.70 -0.92
N ASN A 18 3.26 -9.41 -0.62
CA ASN A 18 4.39 -10.20 -1.06
C ASN A 18 4.74 -11.19 0.07
N ILE A 19 4.53 -12.49 -0.22
CA ILE A 19 4.62 -13.57 0.77
C ILE A 19 5.88 -14.38 0.52
N LYS A 20 6.75 -14.51 1.53
CA LYS A 20 7.82 -15.50 1.54
C LYS A 20 7.43 -16.63 2.49
N LYS A 21 7.22 -17.82 1.93
CA LYS A 21 6.85 -19.03 2.68
C LYS A 21 7.97 -19.47 3.60
N SER A 22 7.62 -20.08 4.74
CA SER A 22 8.56 -20.73 5.63
C SER A 22 8.89 -22.13 5.11
N SER A 23 10.17 -22.54 5.18
CA SER A 23 10.60 -23.88 4.80
C SER A 23 10.26 -24.97 5.86
N ASN A 24 9.83 -24.57 7.06
CA ASN A 24 9.53 -25.48 8.16
C ASN A 24 8.08 -26.00 8.21
N THR A 25 7.27 -25.73 7.20
CA THR A 25 5.82 -26.04 7.18
C THR A 25 5.50 -27.52 6.87
N LEU A 26 6.49 -28.41 6.91
CA LEU A 26 6.37 -29.79 6.46
C LEU A 26 5.99 -30.81 7.54
N THR A 27 5.54 -30.38 8.72
CA THR A 27 5.12 -31.33 9.76
C THR A 27 3.65 -31.10 10.13
N ASN A 28 2.79 -31.94 9.56
CA ASN A 28 1.44 -32.36 9.95
C ASN A 28 0.20 -31.73 9.30
N ASP A 29 0.25 -30.57 8.63
CA ASP A 29 -0.91 -30.13 7.81
C ASP A 29 -0.40 -29.62 6.47
N THR A 30 -0.90 -30.20 5.39
CA THR A 30 -0.39 -30.01 4.04
C THR A 30 -0.89 -28.69 3.47
N LEU A 31 -0.32 -27.55 3.89
CA LEU A 31 -0.54 -26.29 3.18
C LEU A 31 0.12 -26.36 1.80
N LEU A 32 -0.68 -26.55 0.76
CA LEU A 32 -0.21 -26.61 -0.63
C LEU A 32 0.00 -25.25 -1.24
N THR A 33 -0.96 -24.37 -1.06
CA THR A 33 -0.96 -23.06 -1.71
C THR A 33 -1.30 -21.95 -0.74
N LEU A 34 -0.57 -20.83 -0.87
CA LEU A 34 -0.86 -19.57 -0.22
C LEU A 34 -0.72 -18.48 -1.27
N LEU A 35 -1.85 -17.89 -1.63
CA LEU A 35 -1.94 -16.83 -2.64
C LEU A 35 -2.55 -15.59 -2.01
N SER A 36 -2.06 -14.43 -2.41
CA SER A 36 -2.68 -13.15 -2.06
C SER A 36 -3.41 -12.63 -3.28
N ASN A 37 -4.69 -12.31 -3.12
CA ASN A 37 -5.51 -11.67 -4.13
C ASN A 37 -5.82 -10.25 -3.67
N SER A 38 -5.40 -9.28 -4.48
CA SER A 38 -5.69 -7.87 -4.26
C SER A 38 -7.11 -7.52 -4.68
N GLN A 39 -7.68 -6.53 -4.00
CA GLN A 39 -8.93 -5.89 -4.38
C GLN A 39 -8.67 -4.42 -4.67
N LYS A 40 -9.51 -3.84 -5.53
CA LYS A 40 -9.46 -2.41 -5.83
C LYS A 40 -9.99 -1.63 -4.65
N GLY A 41 -9.25 -0.59 -4.27
CA GLY A 41 -9.61 0.36 -3.25
C GLY A 41 -9.60 1.78 -3.79
N PHE A 42 -9.89 2.72 -2.92
CA PHE A 42 -9.83 4.15 -3.24
C PHE A 42 -9.03 4.89 -2.16
N ASN A 43 -8.56 6.05 -2.54
CA ASN A 43 -7.80 6.90 -1.65
C ASN A 43 -8.14 8.38 -1.86
N LEU A 44 -8.05 9.13 -0.78
CA LEU A 44 -8.21 10.58 -0.78
C LEU A 44 -7.18 11.22 0.17
N GLY A 45 -6.65 12.35 -0.24
CA GLY A 45 -5.59 12.99 0.54
C GLY A 45 -5.48 14.49 0.29
N ILE A 46 -4.72 15.14 1.17
CA ILE A 46 -4.42 16.57 1.11
C ILE A 46 -2.99 16.72 0.62
N VAL A 47 -2.78 17.55 -0.39
CA VAL A 47 -1.47 17.80 -0.96
C VAL A 47 -0.89 19.06 -0.38
N SER A 48 0.34 18.98 0.11
CA SER A 48 1.19 20.11 0.46
C SER A 48 2.46 20.01 -0.37
N ASN A 49 2.70 20.98 -1.24
CA ASN A 49 3.82 21.00 -2.18
C ASN A 49 4.69 22.22 -1.95
N LEU A 50 5.92 22.00 -1.51
CA LEU A 50 6.91 23.04 -1.26
C LEU A 50 7.93 23.07 -2.39
N ARG A 51 8.01 24.17 -3.11
CA ARG A 51 9.01 24.37 -4.15
C ARG A 51 10.38 24.67 -3.54
N ILE A 52 11.33 23.73 -3.66
CA ILE A 52 12.71 23.88 -3.18
C ILE A 52 13.59 24.46 -4.28
N GLY A 53 13.42 24.02 -5.51
CA GLY A 53 14.25 24.43 -6.64
C GLY A 53 13.47 24.74 -7.91
N LYS A 54 14.22 25.00 -8.99
CA LYS A 54 13.62 25.25 -10.32
C LYS A 54 12.85 24.04 -10.83
N PHE A 55 13.40 22.85 -10.59
CA PHE A 55 12.87 21.57 -11.07
C PHE A 55 12.49 20.62 -9.94
N THR A 56 12.68 20.99 -8.66
CA THR A 56 12.54 20.11 -7.52
C THR A 56 11.53 20.67 -6.53
N ASP A 57 10.54 19.86 -6.14
CA ASP A 57 9.60 20.14 -5.07
C ASP A 57 9.68 19.05 -4.01
N LEU A 58 9.49 19.45 -2.75
CA LEU A 58 9.17 18.54 -1.65
C LEU A 58 7.66 18.45 -1.52
N ARG A 59 7.13 17.23 -1.46
CA ARG A 59 5.70 16.99 -1.43
C ARG A 59 5.34 16.10 -0.24
N PHE A 60 4.37 16.54 0.54
CA PHE A 60 3.79 15.79 1.64
C PHE A 60 2.28 15.62 1.38
N ILE A 61 1.79 14.37 1.40
CA ILE A 61 0.41 14.05 0.99
C ILE A 61 -0.22 13.11 2.02
N PRO A 62 -0.61 13.58 3.22
CA PRO A 62 -1.39 12.73 4.11
C PRO A 62 -2.62 12.21 3.38
N THR A 63 -2.78 10.89 3.39
CA THR A 63 -3.77 10.19 2.56
C THR A 63 -4.49 9.14 3.37
N LEU A 64 -5.81 9.11 3.25
CA LEU A 64 -6.65 8.03 3.72
C LEU A 64 -6.82 7.00 2.59
N VAL A 65 -6.46 5.76 2.86
CA VAL A 65 -6.46 4.68 1.87
C VAL A 65 -7.38 3.56 2.36
N PHE A 66 -8.36 3.21 1.54
CA PHE A 66 -9.25 2.07 1.76
C PHE A 66 -8.86 0.97 0.80
N GLY A 67 -8.67 -0.23 1.32
CA GLY A 67 -8.31 -1.38 0.52
C GLY A 67 -8.70 -2.69 1.20
N GLU A 68 -8.86 -3.72 0.40
CA GLU A 68 -9.12 -5.07 0.86
C GLU A 68 -8.10 -6.02 0.23
N ARG A 69 -7.66 -7.01 0.99
CA ARG A 69 -6.71 -8.03 0.54
C ARG A 69 -7.20 -9.39 1.01
N ASN A 70 -7.19 -10.37 0.12
CA ASN A 70 -7.63 -11.72 0.43
C ASN A 70 -6.43 -12.66 0.42
N LEU A 71 -6.27 -13.44 1.51
CA LEU A 71 -5.31 -14.53 1.59
C LEU A 71 -6.05 -15.85 1.38
N ASN A 72 -5.72 -16.55 0.31
CA ASN A 72 -6.28 -17.84 -0.03
C ASN A 72 -5.31 -18.94 0.40
N TYR A 73 -5.77 -19.75 1.36
CA TYR A 73 -5.04 -20.91 1.87
C TYR A 73 -5.65 -22.17 1.28
N GLY A 74 -4.85 -22.98 0.60
CA GLY A 74 -5.23 -24.31 0.12
C GLY A 74 -4.60 -25.38 1.00
N PHE A 75 -5.42 -26.18 1.68
CA PHE A 75 -4.99 -27.32 2.49
C PHE A 75 -5.40 -28.65 1.80
N ILE A 76 -4.64 -29.70 2.06
CA ILE A 76 -5.11 -31.09 1.81
C ILE A 76 -5.34 -31.77 3.14
N ASP A 77 -6.55 -32.28 3.35
CA ASP A 77 -6.87 -33.13 4.48
C ASP A 77 -6.22 -34.52 4.33
N SER A 78 -6.09 -35.24 5.44
CA SER A 78 -5.56 -36.62 5.50
C SER A 78 -6.28 -37.60 4.56
N ASN A 79 -7.47 -37.27 4.07
CA ASN A 79 -8.25 -38.03 3.10
C ASN A 79 -8.00 -37.64 1.63
N GLY A 80 -7.06 -36.70 1.36
CA GLY A 80 -6.74 -36.22 0.01
C GLY A 80 -7.74 -35.19 -0.55
N VAL A 81 -8.64 -34.65 0.29
CA VAL A 81 -9.62 -33.65 -0.12
C VAL A 81 -8.99 -32.27 0.04
N SER A 82 -9.06 -31.44 -1.01
CA SER A 82 -8.61 -30.05 -0.96
C SER A 82 -9.66 -29.19 -0.26
N ASP A 83 -9.25 -28.46 0.78
CA ASP A 83 -10.04 -27.44 1.48
C ASP A 83 -9.43 -26.06 1.20
N GLU A 84 -10.22 -25.13 0.67
CA GLU A 84 -9.81 -23.76 0.41
C GLU A 84 -10.41 -22.82 1.44
N ARG A 85 -9.55 -22.07 2.13
CA ARG A 85 -9.96 -21.08 3.12
C ARG A 85 -9.50 -19.70 2.70
N VAL A 86 -10.45 -18.78 2.57
CA VAL A 86 -10.20 -17.38 2.23
C VAL A 86 -10.26 -16.55 3.52
N LYS A 87 -9.15 -15.88 3.83
CA LYS A 87 -9.08 -14.88 4.91
C LYS A 87 -9.09 -13.49 4.31
N ARG A 88 -10.17 -12.76 4.54
CA ARG A 88 -10.36 -11.38 4.09
C ARG A 88 -9.72 -10.44 5.10
N ILE A 89 -8.91 -9.50 4.62
CA ILE A 89 -8.25 -8.48 5.42
C ILE A 89 -8.66 -7.13 4.87
N GLU A 90 -9.58 -6.49 5.56
CA GLU A 90 -9.95 -5.10 5.31
C GLU A 90 -8.91 -4.19 5.95
N SER A 91 -8.44 -3.20 5.22
CA SER A 91 -7.45 -2.25 5.69
C SER A 91 -7.91 -0.83 5.44
N THR A 92 -7.89 -0.04 6.49
CA THR A 92 -8.03 1.40 6.41
C THR A 92 -6.73 2.03 6.86
N LEU A 93 -5.95 2.52 5.91
CA LEU A 93 -4.62 3.05 6.17
C LEU A 93 -4.65 4.57 6.22
N ILE A 94 -3.94 5.14 7.18
CA ILE A 94 -3.56 6.55 7.18
C ILE A 94 -2.10 6.61 6.77
N ASP A 95 -1.85 7.15 5.59
CA ASP A 95 -0.53 7.25 4.99
C ASP A 95 0.07 8.64 5.18
N PHE A 96 1.34 8.69 5.55
CA PHE A 96 2.14 9.91 5.69
C PHE A 96 3.37 9.84 4.78
N PRO A 97 3.19 10.05 3.46
CA PRO A 97 4.30 10.02 2.52
C PRO A 97 5.05 11.35 2.46
N ILE A 98 6.36 11.26 2.28
CA ILE A 98 7.24 12.39 1.95
C ILE A 98 7.95 12.07 0.65
N TYR A 99 7.80 12.94 -0.34
CA TYR A 99 8.34 12.73 -1.68
C TYR A 99 9.23 13.88 -2.13
N ILE A 100 10.20 13.53 -2.94
CA ILE A 100 10.89 14.48 -3.83
C ILE A 100 10.24 14.32 -5.21
N LYS A 101 9.70 15.42 -5.73
CA LYS A 101 9.14 15.52 -7.08
C LYS A 101 10.14 16.25 -7.97
N TYR A 102 10.66 15.55 -8.99
CA TYR A 102 11.55 16.13 -9.99
C TYR A 102 10.79 16.36 -11.30
N LYS A 103 10.78 17.61 -11.75
CA LYS A 103 9.95 18.10 -12.87
C LYS A 103 10.79 18.41 -14.09
N SER A 104 10.28 18.11 -15.28
CA SER A 104 10.86 18.58 -16.54
C SER A 104 10.73 20.11 -16.71
N ALA A 105 11.35 20.65 -17.74
CA ALA A 105 11.01 21.98 -18.23
C ALA A 105 9.52 22.00 -18.65
N ARG A 106 8.86 23.16 -18.47
CA ARG A 106 7.48 23.34 -18.90
C ARG A 106 7.43 23.58 -20.40
N TYR A 107 6.60 22.81 -21.09
CA TYR A 107 6.30 23.02 -22.50
C TYR A 107 4.81 23.44 -22.62
N ASN A 108 4.55 24.67 -23.00
CA ASN A 108 3.23 25.28 -22.96
C ASN A 108 2.54 25.09 -21.58
N ASN A 109 1.40 24.41 -21.54
CA ASN A 109 0.64 24.12 -20.33
C ASN A 109 0.84 22.71 -19.80
N PHE A 110 1.96 22.08 -20.14
CA PHE A 110 2.25 20.69 -19.83
C PHE A 110 3.65 20.53 -19.23
N ARG A 111 3.79 19.61 -18.30
CA ARG A 111 5.06 19.21 -17.70
C ARG A 111 4.98 17.76 -17.27
N THR A 112 6.05 17.01 -17.46
CA THR A 112 6.22 15.67 -16.88
C THR A 112 6.99 15.75 -15.57
N TYR A 113 6.83 14.74 -14.71
CA TYR A 113 7.62 14.62 -13.51
C TYR A 113 7.78 13.16 -13.08
N VAL A 114 8.83 12.90 -12.34
CA VAL A 114 9.01 11.70 -11.53
C VAL A 114 8.92 12.07 -10.06
N ILE A 115 8.45 11.13 -9.26
CA ILE A 115 8.30 11.29 -7.83
C ILE A 115 8.88 10.06 -7.14
N GLY A 116 9.62 10.27 -6.06
CA GLY A 116 10.17 9.19 -5.26
C GLY A 116 10.25 9.59 -3.80
N GLY A 117 10.08 8.64 -2.91
CA GLY A 117 10.11 8.92 -1.49
C GLY A 117 9.76 7.73 -0.62
N VAL A 118 9.44 8.04 0.61
CA VAL A 118 9.08 7.08 1.63
C VAL A 118 7.71 7.39 2.20
N LYS A 119 7.03 6.34 2.64
CA LYS A 119 5.69 6.41 3.20
C LYS A 119 5.64 5.63 4.50
N TYR A 120 5.14 6.27 5.54
CA TYR A 120 4.76 5.62 6.78
C TYR A 120 3.24 5.44 6.79
N SER A 121 2.78 4.22 7.06
CA SER A 121 1.36 3.85 7.04
C SER A 121 0.94 3.31 8.39
N ILE A 122 -0.24 3.73 8.85
CA ILE A 122 -0.88 3.24 10.07
C ILE A 122 -2.20 2.59 9.67
N ASP A 123 -2.34 1.29 9.93
CA ASP A 123 -3.61 0.58 9.73
C ASP A 123 -4.51 0.78 10.95
N VAL A 124 -5.59 1.54 10.77
CA VAL A 124 -6.56 1.82 11.84
C VAL A 124 -7.62 0.74 11.98
N ALA A 125 -7.76 -0.13 10.98
CA ALA A 125 -8.61 -1.31 11.02
C ALA A 125 -7.88 -2.56 11.54
N SER A 126 -6.58 -2.44 11.87
CA SER A 126 -5.76 -3.55 12.34
C SER A 126 -6.30 -4.18 13.63
N GLN A 127 -6.42 -5.49 13.62
CA GLN A 127 -6.87 -6.32 14.74
C GLN A 127 -5.70 -6.89 15.58
N ASP A 128 -4.54 -6.25 15.58
CA ASP A 128 -3.31 -6.72 16.23
C ASP A 128 -3.48 -7.04 17.74
N LYS A 129 -4.44 -6.40 18.41
CA LYS A 129 -4.65 -6.50 19.87
C LYS A 129 -5.96 -7.18 20.29
N ILE A 130 -6.73 -7.73 19.39
CA ILE A 130 -7.99 -8.39 19.74
C ILE A 130 -7.67 -9.77 20.34
N ASN A 131 -8.26 -10.07 21.51
CA ASN A 131 -8.24 -11.41 22.12
C ASN A 131 -9.07 -12.34 21.23
N ASP A 132 -8.39 -13.30 20.62
CA ASP A 132 -8.99 -14.28 19.72
C ASP A 132 -9.69 -15.38 20.50
N GLU A 133 -10.82 -15.19 21.11
CA GLU A 133 -11.59 -16.27 21.74
C GLU A 133 -11.83 -17.46 20.76
N GLY A 134 -10.74 -18.10 20.29
CA GLY A 134 -10.75 -19.25 19.40
C GLY A 134 -10.98 -18.95 17.91
N GLN A 135 -10.97 -17.69 17.47
CA GLN A 135 -11.00 -17.37 16.04
C GLN A 135 -9.57 -17.29 15.48
N GLU A 136 -9.28 -18.10 14.47
CA GLU A 136 -7.99 -18.12 13.76
C GLU A 136 -7.84 -16.89 12.85
N ILE A 137 -7.37 -15.77 13.41
CA ILE A 137 -7.15 -14.51 12.70
C ILE A 137 -5.67 -14.35 12.38
N VAL A 138 -5.35 -13.89 11.16
CA VAL A 138 -3.98 -13.51 10.79
C VAL A 138 -3.71 -12.11 11.32
N LYS A 139 -2.91 -12.02 12.39
CA LYS A 139 -2.54 -10.74 13.01
C LYS A 139 -1.45 -10.04 12.21
N LEU A 140 -1.76 -8.84 11.75
CA LEU A 140 -0.81 -7.97 11.06
C LEU A 140 -0.42 -6.80 11.96
N LYS A 141 0.85 -6.41 11.89
CA LYS A 141 1.32 -5.21 12.57
C LYS A 141 0.60 -3.97 12.05
N LYS A 142 0.26 -3.09 12.96
CA LYS A 142 -0.45 -1.84 12.69
C LYS A 142 0.35 -0.87 11.82
N ASN A 143 1.67 -0.89 11.90
CA ASN A 143 2.55 0.09 11.28
C ASN A 143 3.31 -0.54 10.12
N ASP A 144 3.35 0.15 8.97
CA ASP A 144 4.14 -0.24 7.81
C ASP A 144 5.01 0.93 7.32
N PHE A 145 6.15 0.59 6.73
CA PHE A 145 7.06 1.55 6.11
C PHE A 145 7.39 1.09 4.69
N MET A 146 7.13 1.96 3.72
CA MET A 146 7.23 1.63 2.30
C MET A 146 8.10 2.64 1.56
N GLY A 147 8.83 2.16 0.55
CA GLY A 147 9.37 3.00 -0.51
C GLY A 147 8.35 3.19 -1.62
N GLU A 148 8.29 4.38 -2.20
CA GLU A 148 7.41 4.68 -3.33
C GLU A 148 8.16 5.38 -4.44
N ILE A 149 7.82 5.00 -5.68
CA ILE A 149 8.27 5.66 -6.90
C ILE A 149 7.08 5.86 -7.82
N GLY A 150 7.07 6.95 -8.56
CA GLY A 150 5.98 7.22 -9.48
C GLY A 150 6.36 8.19 -10.59
N PHE A 151 5.44 8.28 -11.51
CA PHE A 151 5.51 9.15 -12.67
C PHE A 151 4.18 9.84 -12.89
N GLY A 152 4.20 11.08 -13.37
CA GLY A 152 2.98 11.83 -13.62
C GLY A 152 3.19 13.03 -14.54
N PHE A 153 2.08 13.71 -14.76
CA PHE A 153 1.98 14.87 -15.63
C PHE A 153 1.34 16.01 -14.86
N ASP A 154 1.82 17.24 -15.07
CA ASP A 154 1.19 18.47 -14.59
C ASP A 154 0.58 19.20 -15.79
N PHE A 155 -0.74 19.33 -15.81
CA PHE A 155 -1.50 20.16 -16.74
C PHE A 155 -1.88 21.45 -16.03
N TYR A 156 -1.45 22.58 -16.60
CA TYR A 156 -1.76 23.91 -16.06
C TYR A 156 -2.99 24.45 -16.77
N LEU A 157 -4.13 24.32 -16.11
CA LEU A 157 -5.39 24.88 -16.56
C LEU A 157 -5.51 26.32 -16.06
N GLU A 158 -6.53 27.03 -16.50
CA GLU A 158 -6.73 28.44 -16.19
C GLU A 158 -6.88 28.70 -14.68
N TYR A 159 -7.59 27.84 -13.96
CA TYR A 159 -7.94 28.01 -12.55
C TYR A 159 -7.20 27.08 -11.60
N PHE A 160 -6.70 25.96 -12.07
CA PHE A 160 -6.04 24.96 -11.24
C PHE A 160 -5.03 24.12 -12.05
N LYS A 161 -4.17 23.46 -11.32
CA LYS A 161 -3.23 22.47 -11.88
C LYS A 161 -3.80 21.07 -11.68
N PHE A 162 -3.98 20.34 -12.77
CA PHE A 162 -4.41 18.94 -12.78
C PHE A 162 -3.20 18.03 -12.95
N SER A 163 -3.03 17.05 -12.05
CA SER A 163 -1.85 16.18 -12.07
C SER A 163 -2.25 14.71 -11.93
N PRO A 164 -2.49 13.99 -13.04
CA PRO A 164 -2.58 12.54 -13.02
C PRO A 164 -1.22 11.92 -12.77
N GLN A 165 -1.17 10.89 -11.91
CA GLN A 165 0.05 10.18 -11.57
C GLN A 165 -0.21 8.71 -11.29
N ILE A 166 0.79 7.87 -11.59
CA ILE A 166 0.87 6.48 -11.16
C ILE A 166 2.02 6.31 -10.18
N LYS A 167 1.80 5.57 -9.11
CA LYS A 167 2.80 5.25 -8.09
C LYS A 167 2.84 3.76 -7.84
N LEU A 168 4.04 3.25 -7.59
CA LEU A 168 4.31 1.90 -7.13
C LEU A 168 4.85 1.98 -5.71
N SER A 169 4.31 1.16 -4.82
CA SER A 169 4.69 1.07 -3.42
C SER A 169 5.30 -0.29 -3.13
N TYR A 170 6.36 -0.30 -2.34
CA TYR A 170 7.03 -1.52 -1.90
C TYR A 170 7.32 -1.46 -0.40
N GLY A 171 6.72 -2.37 0.37
CA GLY A 171 6.90 -2.48 1.82
C GLY A 171 8.28 -3.03 2.19
N ILE A 172 8.91 -2.38 3.14
CA ILE A 172 10.26 -2.72 3.64
C ILE A 172 10.16 -3.58 4.89
N LEU A 173 9.11 -3.37 5.70
CA LEU A 173 8.94 -4.06 6.98
C LEU A 173 8.25 -5.41 6.81
N ASN A 174 8.54 -6.31 7.77
CA ASN A 174 7.78 -7.55 7.92
C ASN A 174 6.53 -7.28 8.78
N LEU A 175 5.37 -7.44 8.17
CA LEU A 175 4.07 -7.15 8.77
C LEU A 175 3.50 -8.28 9.62
N ILE A 176 4.09 -9.47 9.58
CA ILE A 176 3.62 -10.59 10.39
C ILE A 176 3.83 -10.29 11.88
N SER A 177 2.77 -10.42 12.66
CA SER A 177 2.84 -10.54 14.10
C SER A 177 3.10 -12.01 14.43
N LYS A 178 4.15 -12.30 15.25
CA LYS A 178 4.53 -13.68 15.58
C LYS A 178 3.55 -14.26 16.59
N ASP A 179 2.43 -14.77 16.09
CA ASP A 179 1.51 -15.59 16.87
C ASP A 179 1.75 -17.09 16.64
N LYS A 180 1.32 -17.93 17.59
CA LYS A 180 1.49 -19.39 17.53
C LYS A 180 0.43 -20.09 16.66
N THR A 181 -0.23 -19.38 15.73
CA THR A 181 -1.22 -19.98 14.84
C THR A 181 -0.56 -20.65 13.64
N VAL A 182 -1.15 -21.73 13.12
CA VAL A 182 -0.66 -22.47 11.95
C VAL A 182 -0.50 -21.56 10.74
N TYR A 183 -1.38 -20.55 10.58
CA TYR A 183 -1.35 -19.59 9.48
C TYR A 183 -0.14 -18.65 9.52
N THR A 184 0.23 -18.16 10.71
CA THR A 184 1.38 -17.26 10.87
C THR A 184 2.72 -18.00 10.83
N GLN A 185 2.78 -19.25 11.28
CA GLN A 185 3.99 -20.08 11.22
C GLN A 185 4.37 -20.46 9.78
N SER A 186 3.40 -20.50 8.87
CA SER A 186 3.60 -20.81 7.46
C SER A 186 4.27 -19.69 6.66
N ILE A 187 4.32 -18.48 7.22
CA ILE A 187 4.83 -17.28 6.55
C ILE A 187 6.10 -16.79 7.26
N ASN A 188 7.21 -16.71 6.55
CA ASN A 188 8.47 -16.19 7.09
C ASN A 188 8.53 -14.65 6.99
N HIS A 189 8.08 -14.09 5.86
CA HIS A 189 8.07 -12.65 5.62
C HIS A 189 6.84 -12.24 4.82
N LEU A 190 6.18 -11.20 5.27
CA LEU A 190 5.02 -10.60 4.64
C LEU A 190 5.25 -9.10 4.50
N SER A 191 5.28 -8.59 3.30
CA SER A 191 5.38 -7.15 3.03
C SER A 191 4.25 -6.70 2.11
N THR A 192 3.85 -5.44 2.23
CA THR A 192 2.86 -4.83 1.33
C THR A 192 3.54 -4.41 0.04
N ASN A 193 2.90 -4.65 -1.08
CA ASN A 193 3.20 -4.00 -2.35
C ASN A 193 1.90 -3.52 -2.98
N GLY A 194 1.99 -2.60 -3.92
CA GLY A 194 0.79 -2.14 -4.61
C GLY A 194 1.09 -1.05 -5.62
N TRP A 195 0.03 -0.69 -6.34
CA TRP A 195 0.04 0.45 -7.23
C TRP A 195 -1.14 1.37 -6.92
N MET A 196 -0.98 2.62 -7.31
CA MET A 196 -1.96 3.67 -7.09
C MET A 196 -1.98 4.61 -8.30
N ILE A 197 -3.16 4.83 -8.84
CA ILE A 197 -3.40 5.90 -9.81
C ILE A 197 -4.15 7.01 -9.08
N SER A 198 -3.62 8.22 -9.10
CA SER A 198 -4.22 9.34 -8.41
C SER A 198 -4.26 10.59 -9.28
N PHE A 199 -5.28 11.39 -9.03
CA PHE A 199 -5.57 12.65 -9.68
C PHE A 199 -5.47 13.76 -8.64
N THR A 200 -4.52 14.65 -8.83
CA THR A 200 -4.25 15.76 -7.91
C THR A 200 -4.71 17.07 -8.52
N PHE A 201 -5.32 17.90 -7.69
CA PHE A 201 -5.84 19.23 -8.02
C PHE A 201 -5.19 20.24 -7.08
N GLU A 202 -4.40 21.18 -7.63
CA GLU A 202 -3.65 22.21 -6.89
C GLU A 202 -3.89 23.62 -7.45
#